data_e5665af0a20fcdd840cc9aaa1787fa11
#
_entry.id   e5665af0a20fcdd840cc9aaa1787fa11
#
_cell.length_a   1.000
_cell.length_b   1.000
_cell.length_c   1.000
_cell.angle_alpha   90.00
_cell.angle_beta   90.00
_cell.angle_gamma   90.00
#
_symmetry.space_group_name_H-M   'P 1'
#
loop_
_entity.id
_entity.type
_entity.pdbx_description
1 polymer ?
#
loop_
_entity_poly.entity_id
_entity_poly.type
_entity_poly.pdbx_seq_one_letter_code
_entity_poly.pdbx_strand_id
1 'polypeptide(L)'
;MKRLLSCVMVAATGLALCTGAHASERVIAENAWVPWAPSTIKVHAAYMTVVNHGHDEQVIVGVESPDYERAELHASLVKNGVSEMRALDRIALPAHKPVAFAPGGMHIMLINPKRAYAADERVRVVLRLQSGEQIEASAQVRRREREPTPTHHHHGNHR
;
A
#
# COMPACT_ATOMS: atom_id res chain seq x y z
N MET A 1 41.96 68.69 15.24
CA MET A 1 42.21 67.29 15.67
C MET A 1 40.88 66.51 15.44
N LYS A 2 40.84 65.75 14.34
CA LYS A 2 39.64 65.00 13.89
C LYS A 2 39.85 63.53 14.26
N ARG A 3 38.99 63.01 15.13
CA ARG A 3 38.94 61.57 15.44
C ARG A 3 37.88 60.91 14.58
N LEU A 4 38.30 60.07 13.66
CA LEU A 4 37.50 59.16 12.87
C LEU A 4 37.14 57.95 13.75
N LEU A 5 35.87 57.77 14.04
CA LEU A 5 35.33 56.48 14.57
C LEU A 5 35.03 55.56 13.39
N SER A 6 35.79 54.52 13.30
CA SER A 6 35.57 53.41 12.33
C SER A 6 34.53 52.44 12.93
N CYS A 7 33.37 52.38 12.32
CA CYS A 7 32.29 51.46 12.72
C CYS A 7 32.50 50.15 11.93
N VAL A 8 32.94 49.08 12.62
CA VAL A 8 33.08 47.76 12.03
C VAL A 8 31.74 47.06 12.12
N MET A 9 31.09 46.92 10.98
CA MET A 9 29.85 46.18 10.83
C MET A 9 30.19 44.69 10.62
N VAL A 10 29.97 43.87 11.67
CA VAL A 10 30.13 42.41 11.55
C VAL A 10 28.83 41.85 11.00
N ALA A 11 28.82 41.49 9.72
CA ALA A 11 27.71 40.76 9.10
C ALA A 11 27.79 39.29 9.50
N ALA A 12 26.94 38.85 10.43
CA ALA A 12 26.75 37.45 10.78
C ALA A 12 25.90 36.77 9.70
N THR A 13 26.54 36.12 8.75
CA THR A 13 25.89 35.27 7.74
C THR A 13 25.43 33.97 8.43
N GLY A 14 24.14 33.92 8.83
CA GLY A 14 23.52 32.68 9.34
C GLY A 14 23.36 31.68 8.20
N LEU A 15 24.20 30.66 8.16
CA LEU A 15 24.09 29.50 7.27
C LEU A 15 22.97 28.60 7.82
N ALA A 16 21.76 28.75 7.28
CA ALA A 16 20.65 27.83 7.55
C ALA A 16 20.99 26.47 6.92
N LEU A 17 21.43 25.53 7.73
CA LEU A 17 21.50 24.13 7.34
C LEU A 17 20.07 23.61 7.18
N CYS A 18 19.56 23.59 5.94
CA CYS A 18 18.42 22.77 5.58
C CYS A 18 18.86 21.31 5.70
N THR A 19 18.64 20.69 6.86
CA THR A 19 18.66 19.23 6.98
C THR A 19 17.48 18.69 6.20
N GLY A 20 17.71 18.42 4.92
CA GLY A 20 16.78 17.64 4.11
C GLY A 20 16.61 16.30 4.81
N ALA A 21 15.44 16.06 5.41
CA ALA A 21 15.06 14.75 5.84
C ALA A 21 15.04 13.87 4.59
N HIS A 22 16.12 13.16 4.32
CA HIS A 22 16.10 12.03 3.42
C HIS A 22 15.21 10.99 4.11
N ALA A 23 13.95 10.94 3.72
CA ALA A 23 13.12 9.76 3.98
C ALA A 23 13.88 8.60 3.30
N SER A 24 14.65 7.86 4.06
CA SER A 24 15.23 6.63 3.55
C SER A 24 14.05 5.72 3.31
N GLU A 25 13.81 5.34 2.06
CA GLU A 25 12.80 4.36 1.67
C GLU A 25 13.15 3.00 2.29
N ARG A 26 12.96 2.89 3.59
CA ARG A 26 13.22 1.66 4.33
C ARG A 26 12.10 0.66 4.19
N VAL A 27 10.89 1.15 3.93
CA VAL A 27 9.70 0.31 3.70
C VAL A 27 9.22 0.52 2.28
N ILE A 28 9.11 -0.56 1.53
CA ILE A 28 8.63 -0.53 0.14
C ILE A 28 7.43 -1.46 -0.03
N ALA A 29 6.52 -1.08 -0.93
CA ALA A 29 5.40 -1.90 -1.35
C ALA A 29 5.64 -2.38 -2.78
N GLU A 30 5.67 -3.70 -2.95
CA GLU A 30 5.98 -4.37 -4.21
C GLU A 30 4.79 -5.15 -4.75
N ASN A 31 4.76 -5.34 -6.08
CA ASN A 31 3.78 -6.20 -6.77
C ASN A 31 2.33 -5.85 -6.44
N ALA A 32 2.04 -4.56 -6.23
CA ALA A 32 0.70 -4.10 -5.88
C ALA A 32 -0.28 -4.29 -7.04
N TRP A 33 -1.45 -4.86 -6.75
CA TRP A 33 -2.49 -5.10 -7.73
C TRP A 33 -3.90 -5.14 -7.12
N VAL A 34 -4.90 -4.88 -7.98
CA VAL A 34 -6.33 -4.95 -7.66
C VAL A 34 -6.99 -5.81 -8.73
N PRO A 35 -7.82 -6.82 -8.39
CA PRO A 35 -8.61 -7.52 -9.38
C PRO A 35 -9.56 -6.57 -10.11
N TRP A 36 -9.58 -6.63 -11.45
CA TRP A 36 -10.56 -5.89 -12.21
C TRP A 36 -11.99 -6.32 -11.84
N ALA A 37 -12.88 -5.36 -11.70
CA ALA A 37 -14.29 -5.59 -11.42
C ALA A 37 -15.16 -4.62 -12.22
N PRO A 38 -16.41 -5.00 -12.58
CA PRO A 38 -17.37 -4.11 -13.18
C PRO A 38 -17.68 -2.89 -12.28
N SER A 39 -18.07 -1.76 -12.85
CA SER A 39 -18.36 -0.51 -12.12
C SER A 39 -19.53 -0.61 -11.12
N THR A 40 -20.33 -1.66 -11.21
CA THR A 40 -21.40 -1.96 -10.26
C THR A 40 -20.87 -2.47 -8.91
N ILE A 41 -19.65 -3.03 -8.89
CA ILE A 41 -19.00 -3.50 -7.67
C ILE A 41 -18.41 -2.30 -6.92
N LYS A 42 -18.80 -2.15 -5.66
CA LYS A 42 -18.41 -0.99 -4.84
C LYS A 42 -17.30 -1.32 -3.83
N VAL A 43 -16.92 -2.57 -3.72
CA VAL A 43 -15.85 -3.02 -2.82
C VAL A 43 -14.84 -3.82 -3.62
N HIS A 44 -13.59 -3.38 -3.59
CA HIS A 44 -12.46 -4.04 -4.22
C HIS A 44 -11.46 -4.47 -3.15
N ALA A 45 -10.57 -5.39 -3.49
CA ALA A 45 -9.45 -5.76 -2.64
C ALA A 45 -8.13 -5.39 -3.33
N ALA A 46 -7.19 -4.79 -2.60
CA ALA A 46 -5.83 -4.62 -3.08
C ALA A 46 -4.88 -5.59 -2.35
N TYR A 47 -3.93 -6.08 -3.12
CA TYR A 47 -2.91 -7.03 -2.70
C TYR A 47 -1.53 -6.50 -3.04
N MET A 48 -0.53 -6.81 -2.21
CA MET A 48 0.85 -6.40 -2.39
C MET A 48 1.77 -7.16 -1.43
N THR A 49 3.06 -7.01 -1.61
CA THR A 49 4.06 -7.40 -0.61
C THR A 49 4.69 -6.15 -0.05
N VAL A 50 4.76 -6.02 1.27
CA VAL A 50 5.44 -4.91 1.92
C VAL A 50 6.71 -5.43 2.59
N VAL A 51 7.85 -4.80 2.30
CA VAL A 51 9.15 -5.19 2.84
C VAL A 51 9.75 -4.02 3.61
N ASN A 52 10.15 -4.28 4.84
CA ASN A 52 10.88 -3.33 5.66
C ASN A 52 12.39 -3.66 5.53
N HIS A 53 13.12 -2.82 4.83
CA HIS A 53 14.59 -2.90 4.66
C HIS A 53 15.37 -2.22 5.80
N GLY A 54 14.68 -1.59 6.74
CA GLY A 54 15.30 -1.02 7.95
C GLY A 54 15.69 -2.09 8.96
N HIS A 55 16.37 -1.67 10.01
CA HIS A 55 16.82 -2.57 11.08
C HIS A 55 15.79 -2.74 12.19
N ASP A 56 14.87 -1.78 12.33
CA ASP A 56 13.85 -1.78 13.37
C ASP A 56 12.49 -2.17 12.77
N GLU A 57 11.67 -2.85 13.58
CA GLU A 57 10.29 -3.15 13.21
C GLU A 57 9.52 -1.85 12.96
N GLN A 58 8.76 -1.82 11.87
CA GLN A 58 7.79 -0.77 11.56
C GLN A 58 6.37 -1.30 11.76
N VAL A 59 5.40 -0.41 11.87
CA VAL A 59 4.00 -0.80 12.05
C VAL A 59 3.11 0.02 11.12
N ILE A 60 2.32 -0.65 10.27
CA ILE A 60 1.23 -0.01 9.53
C ILE A 60 0.08 0.24 10.51
N VAL A 61 -0.41 1.48 10.59
CA VAL A 61 -1.50 1.91 11.46
C VAL A 61 -2.69 2.48 10.69
N GLY A 62 -2.63 2.47 9.37
CA GLY A 62 -3.73 2.93 8.53
C GLY A 62 -3.42 2.80 7.06
N VAL A 63 -4.46 2.94 6.25
CA VAL A 63 -4.39 2.92 4.80
C VAL A 63 -5.38 3.92 4.23
N GLU A 64 -5.01 4.54 3.12
CA GLU A 64 -5.83 5.48 2.36
C GLU A 64 -5.69 5.22 0.87
N SER A 65 -6.63 5.73 0.09
CA SER A 65 -6.51 5.80 -1.36
C SER A 65 -7.16 7.07 -1.89
N PRO A 66 -6.46 7.89 -2.69
CA PRO A 66 -7.08 9.03 -3.36
C PRO A 66 -8.11 8.61 -4.42
N ASP A 67 -8.07 7.36 -4.85
CA ASP A 67 -8.90 6.78 -5.90
C ASP A 67 -10.22 6.16 -5.39
N TYR A 68 -10.36 6.02 -4.05
CA TYR A 68 -11.52 5.46 -3.36
C TYR A 68 -11.98 6.40 -2.25
N GLU A 69 -13.21 6.24 -1.78
CA GLU A 69 -13.72 7.04 -0.65
C GLU A 69 -13.13 6.57 0.67
N ARG A 70 -12.87 5.26 0.79
CA ARG A 70 -12.33 4.65 2.02
C ARG A 70 -11.48 3.44 1.70
N ALA A 71 -10.44 3.23 2.53
CA ALA A 71 -9.60 2.04 2.52
C ALA A 71 -9.44 1.52 3.94
N GLU A 72 -9.42 0.19 4.10
CA GLU A 72 -9.34 -0.48 5.40
C GLU A 72 -8.40 -1.68 5.32
N LEU A 73 -7.67 -1.95 6.41
CA LEU A 73 -6.85 -3.15 6.56
C LEU A 73 -7.73 -4.30 7.06
N HIS A 74 -7.74 -5.42 6.36
CA HIS A 74 -8.53 -6.59 6.72
C HIS A 74 -7.71 -7.89 6.66
N ALA A 75 -8.17 -8.90 7.38
CA ALA A 75 -7.71 -10.28 7.23
C ALA A 75 -8.89 -11.22 7.10
N SER A 76 -8.77 -12.18 6.18
CA SER A 76 -9.65 -13.34 6.10
C SER A 76 -9.11 -14.46 6.98
N LEU A 77 -9.94 -15.02 7.82
CA LEU A 77 -9.63 -16.13 8.72
C LEU A 77 -10.64 -17.26 8.47
N VAL A 78 -10.19 -18.49 8.45
CA VAL A 78 -11.08 -19.64 8.43
C VAL A 78 -11.20 -20.19 9.85
N LYS A 79 -12.39 -20.11 10.43
CA LYS A 79 -12.69 -20.63 11.75
C LYS A 79 -13.83 -21.66 11.64
N ASN A 80 -13.56 -22.90 12.05
CA ASN A 80 -14.53 -24.00 11.96
C ASN A 80 -15.13 -24.19 10.55
N GLY A 81 -14.32 -24.01 9.49
CA GLY A 81 -14.76 -24.12 8.10
C GLY A 81 -15.54 -22.91 7.57
N VAL A 82 -15.76 -21.87 8.38
CA VAL A 82 -16.42 -20.62 7.99
C VAL A 82 -15.34 -19.55 7.77
N SER A 83 -15.42 -18.86 6.64
CA SER A 83 -14.55 -17.71 6.35
C SER A 83 -15.12 -16.47 7.05
N GLU A 84 -14.34 -15.89 7.93
CA GLU A 84 -14.63 -14.62 8.60
C GLU A 84 -13.67 -13.54 8.11
N MET A 85 -14.17 -12.33 7.89
CA MET A 85 -13.35 -11.16 7.58
C MET A 85 -13.28 -10.24 8.81
N ARG A 86 -12.08 -9.81 9.15
CA ARG A 86 -11.84 -9.00 10.35
C ARG A 86 -11.01 -7.78 9.97
N ALA A 87 -11.44 -6.61 10.45
CA ALA A 87 -10.63 -5.39 10.36
C ALA A 87 -9.39 -5.49 11.26
N LEU A 88 -8.30 -4.91 10.81
CA LEU A 88 -7.02 -4.82 11.51
C LEU A 88 -6.69 -3.36 11.78
N ASP A 89 -6.41 -3.03 13.04
CA ASP A 89 -6.00 -1.67 13.43
C ASP A 89 -4.51 -1.44 13.14
N ARG A 90 -3.72 -2.51 13.11
CA ARG A 90 -2.28 -2.44 12.93
C ARG A 90 -1.70 -3.73 12.36
N ILE A 91 -0.61 -3.60 11.60
CA ILE A 91 0.15 -4.71 11.03
C ILE A 91 1.63 -4.45 11.26
N ALA A 92 2.31 -5.38 11.94
CA ALA A 92 3.76 -5.32 12.16
C ALA A 92 4.51 -5.64 10.85
N LEU A 93 5.57 -4.90 10.59
CA LEU A 93 6.53 -5.09 9.50
C LEU A 93 7.91 -5.38 10.11
N PRO A 94 8.23 -6.63 10.44
CA PRO A 94 9.53 -6.99 10.99
C PRO A 94 10.66 -6.62 10.01
N ALA A 95 11.82 -6.27 10.54
CA ALA A 95 13.00 -5.96 9.74
C ALA A 95 13.35 -7.12 8.78
N HIS A 96 13.59 -6.81 7.52
CA HIS A 96 14.02 -7.72 6.47
C HIS A 96 13.08 -8.92 6.18
N LYS A 97 11.81 -8.84 6.64
CA LYS A 97 10.82 -9.89 6.36
C LYS A 97 9.68 -9.34 5.51
N PRO A 98 9.32 -10.02 4.41
CA PRO A 98 8.17 -9.64 3.61
C PRO A 98 6.87 -9.92 4.39
N VAL A 99 5.93 -8.98 4.31
CA VAL A 99 4.56 -9.12 4.80
C VAL A 99 3.63 -9.10 3.60
N ALA A 100 2.93 -10.21 3.37
CA ALA A 100 2.10 -10.41 2.19
C ALA A 100 0.64 -10.06 2.46
N PHE A 101 0.08 -9.19 1.62
CA PHE A 101 -1.34 -9.00 1.44
C PHE A 101 -1.75 -9.83 0.22
N ALA A 102 -2.51 -10.91 0.45
CA ALA A 102 -2.82 -11.90 -0.57
C ALA A 102 -4.27 -12.41 -0.44
N PRO A 103 -4.86 -12.93 -1.52
CA PRO A 103 -6.19 -13.57 -1.47
C PRO A 103 -6.25 -14.66 -0.40
N GLY A 104 -7.32 -14.64 0.40
CA GLY A 104 -7.50 -15.58 1.51
C GLY A 104 -6.74 -15.23 2.79
N GLY A 105 -5.90 -14.21 2.79
CA GLY A 105 -5.15 -13.70 3.93
C GLY A 105 -5.43 -12.23 4.22
N MET A 106 -4.39 -11.49 4.59
CA MET A 106 -4.48 -10.03 4.74
C MET A 106 -4.73 -9.37 3.39
N HIS A 107 -5.52 -8.32 3.39
CA HIS A 107 -5.80 -7.53 2.19
C HIS A 107 -6.23 -6.11 2.57
N ILE A 108 -6.17 -5.21 1.60
CA ILE A 108 -6.68 -3.86 1.75
C ILE A 108 -8.05 -3.81 1.09
N MET A 109 -9.09 -3.52 1.86
CA MET A 109 -10.43 -3.30 1.35
C MET A 109 -10.56 -1.87 0.86
N LEU A 110 -10.87 -1.69 -0.42
CA LEU A 110 -11.05 -0.41 -1.10
C LEU A 110 -12.54 -0.21 -1.38
N ILE A 111 -13.14 0.84 -0.81
CA ILE A 111 -14.59 1.03 -0.76
C ILE A 111 -14.96 2.26 -1.57
N ASN A 112 -16.01 2.14 -2.39
CA ASN A 112 -16.58 3.17 -3.24
C ASN A 112 -15.52 3.82 -4.16
N PRO A 113 -15.17 3.16 -5.29
CA PRO A 113 -14.28 3.74 -6.27
C PRO A 113 -14.87 5.06 -6.80
N LYS A 114 -14.05 6.10 -6.90
CA LYS A 114 -14.47 7.43 -7.38
C LYS A 114 -14.80 7.44 -8.87
N ARG A 115 -14.34 6.43 -9.62
CA ARG A 115 -14.67 6.16 -11.01
C ARG A 115 -14.56 4.67 -11.33
N ALA A 116 -14.95 4.27 -12.52
CA ALA A 116 -14.63 2.95 -13.06
C ALA A 116 -13.15 2.88 -13.44
N TYR A 117 -12.52 1.73 -13.21
CA TYR A 117 -11.13 1.45 -13.58
C TYR A 117 -11.11 0.32 -14.61
N ALA A 118 -10.44 0.55 -15.74
CA ALA A 118 -10.17 -0.48 -16.74
C ALA A 118 -9.02 -1.40 -16.30
N ALA A 119 -8.91 -2.57 -16.94
CA ALA A 119 -7.72 -3.40 -16.79
C ALA A 119 -6.48 -2.62 -17.24
N ASP A 120 -5.34 -2.89 -16.62
CA ASP A 120 -4.03 -2.28 -16.81
C ASP A 120 -3.91 -0.82 -16.31
N GLU A 121 -5.01 -0.18 -15.90
CA GLU A 121 -4.92 1.08 -15.17
C GLU A 121 -4.27 0.88 -13.79
N ARG A 122 -3.91 1.97 -13.16
CA ARG A 122 -3.32 1.96 -11.82
C ARG A 122 -4.18 2.74 -10.86
N VAL A 123 -4.23 2.24 -9.63
CA VAL A 123 -4.82 2.91 -8.48
C VAL A 123 -3.75 3.11 -7.42
N ARG A 124 -3.83 4.22 -6.70
CA ARG A 124 -2.89 4.54 -5.63
C ARG A 124 -3.42 4.05 -4.30
N VAL A 125 -2.54 3.44 -3.54
CA VAL A 125 -2.77 3.02 -2.15
C VAL A 125 -1.67 3.62 -1.31
N VAL A 126 -2.01 4.27 -0.21
CA VAL A 126 -1.07 4.91 0.70
C VAL A 126 -1.16 4.21 2.05
N LEU A 127 -0.09 3.54 2.46
CA LEU A 127 0.04 2.95 3.79
C LEU A 127 0.63 3.99 4.74
N ARG A 128 0.05 4.13 5.92
CA ARG A 128 0.57 5.02 6.98
C ARG A 128 1.26 4.20 8.05
N LEU A 129 2.52 4.53 8.31
CA LEU A 129 3.29 3.92 9.39
C LEU A 129 3.07 4.66 10.71
N GLN A 130 3.31 3.97 11.81
CA GLN A 130 3.26 4.55 13.16
C GLN A 130 4.30 5.67 13.36
N SER A 131 5.40 5.63 12.62
CA SER A 131 6.41 6.69 12.56
C SER A 131 5.90 8.01 11.94
N GLY A 132 4.73 7.99 11.27
CA GLY A 132 4.20 9.09 10.47
C GLY A 132 4.63 9.04 9.00
N GLU A 133 5.53 8.14 8.62
CA GLU A 133 5.93 7.92 7.24
C GLU A 133 4.75 7.36 6.42
N GLN A 134 4.71 7.73 5.14
CA GLN A 134 3.71 7.25 4.18
C GLN A 134 4.40 6.50 3.04
N ILE A 135 3.87 5.33 2.73
CA ILE A 135 4.37 4.46 1.66
C ILE A 135 3.32 4.42 0.56
N GLU A 136 3.64 4.97 -0.60
CA GLU A 136 2.75 4.94 -1.75
C GLU A 136 2.98 3.67 -2.58
N ALA A 137 1.91 2.94 -2.87
CA ALA A 137 1.89 1.80 -3.76
C ALA A 137 1.03 2.09 -4.98
N SER A 138 1.58 1.88 -6.17
CA SER A 138 0.87 1.98 -7.45
C SER A 138 0.36 0.59 -7.85
N ALA A 139 -0.89 0.27 -7.50
CA ALA A 139 -1.49 -1.04 -7.73
C ALA A 139 -2.07 -1.15 -9.14
N GLN A 140 -1.63 -2.15 -9.90
CA GLN A 140 -2.15 -2.43 -11.24
C GLN A 140 -3.51 -3.12 -11.18
N VAL A 141 -4.48 -2.64 -11.92
CA VAL A 141 -5.78 -3.31 -12.10
C VAL A 141 -5.60 -4.49 -13.05
N ARG A 142 -5.76 -5.72 -12.56
CA ARG A 142 -5.51 -6.96 -13.32
C ARG A 142 -6.79 -7.72 -13.58
N ARG A 143 -7.00 -8.21 -14.80
CA ARG A 143 -8.03 -9.23 -15.05
C ARG A 143 -7.62 -10.53 -14.36
N ARG A 144 -8.58 -11.19 -13.72
CA ARG A 144 -8.36 -12.57 -13.26
C ARG A 144 -8.21 -13.44 -14.51
N GLU A 145 -7.08 -14.09 -14.69
CA GLU A 145 -6.96 -15.15 -15.69
C GLU A 145 -8.03 -16.21 -15.36
N ARG A 146 -8.85 -16.53 -16.34
CA ARG A 146 -9.83 -17.59 -16.19
C ARG A 146 -9.03 -18.90 -16.17
N GLU A 147 -8.96 -19.59 -15.05
CA GLU A 147 -8.44 -20.95 -15.04
C GLU A 147 -9.14 -21.73 -16.15
N PRO A 148 -8.39 -22.47 -16.99
CA PRO A 148 -9.00 -23.31 -18.02
C PRO A 148 -9.95 -24.28 -17.32
N THR A 149 -11.23 -24.19 -17.66
CA THR A 149 -12.25 -25.11 -17.15
C THR A 149 -11.82 -26.52 -17.54
N PRO A 150 -11.69 -27.46 -16.58
CA PRO A 150 -11.37 -28.85 -16.95
C PRO A 150 -12.42 -29.34 -17.93
N THR A 151 -12.00 -29.64 -19.15
CA THR A 151 -12.85 -30.28 -20.16
C THR A 151 -13.15 -31.68 -19.69
N HIS A 152 -14.35 -31.87 -19.15
CA HIS A 152 -14.89 -33.20 -18.89
C HIS A 152 -15.08 -33.89 -20.26
N HIS A 153 -14.12 -34.73 -20.66
CA HIS A 153 -14.30 -35.65 -21.75
C HIS A 153 -15.35 -36.68 -21.32
N HIS A 154 -16.58 -36.51 -21.78
CA HIS A 154 -17.57 -37.57 -21.77
C HIS A 154 -17.09 -38.63 -22.75
N HIS A 155 -16.52 -39.70 -22.22
CA HIS A 155 -16.41 -40.96 -22.99
C HIS A 155 -17.83 -41.54 -23.13
N GLY A 156 -18.49 -41.20 -24.22
CA GLY A 156 -19.69 -41.87 -24.65
C GLY A 156 -19.34 -43.30 -25.03
N ASN A 157 -19.65 -44.25 -24.16
CA ASN A 157 -19.55 -45.66 -24.46
C ASN A 157 -20.82 -46.07 -25.18
N HIS A 158 -20.81 -46.09 -26.52
CA HIS A 158 -21.84 -46.74 -27.32
C HIS A 158 -21.53 -48.24 -27.42
N ARG A 159 -22.39 -49.03 -26.86
CA ARG A 159 -22.70 -50.41 -27.26
C ARG A 159 -24.16 -50.50 -27.63
#